data_e7a11ead341c404fc80e30800d77eccf
#
_entry.id   e7a11ead341c404fc80e30800d77eccf
#
_cell.length_a   1.000
_cell.length_b   1.000
_cell.length_c   1.000
_cell.angle_alpha   90.00
_cell.angle_beta   90.00
_cell.angle_gamma   90.00
#
_symmetry.space_group_name_H-M   'P 1'
#
loop_
_entity.id
_entity.type
_entity.pdbx_description
1 polymer ?
#
loop_
_entity_poly.entity_id
_entity_poly.type
_entity_poly.pdbx_seq_one_letter_code
_entity_poly.pdbx_strand_id
1 'polypeptide(L)'
;MSGIPNLKDLVFRDTPFANLMNKRIYNVLLIATKYDSFMLEDDGRVDEQIFNEYTSLSLRYPPRFTQVTTEEEALNELKNRNFELIICMPNMDNRDIFAAASEIKVHYPNIPIVVLTPFSKEVSKRIANEDLSAIDYVFSWLGNSELLLAIIKLIEDKMNAPDDTASVGVQIILLVEDSIRFYSSALPHLYKFVLEQSQMFAKEALNDHQRTLRMRGRPKIKLARNYEEAVRIFDQYRDNMLGIISDMSFMHNGVKDPYAGYKFGQYVRKTGLIIPFVLESSEASNHVYAKELNASFIDKNSKSYPQDLKKKIMQRFGFGDFVILNPHTKEEIMRIKDLKDLQKKVFQIPDDSLVYHLSRNHFSRFFYSRAMFPPAEVLKHVDVSDYKDMDEARKLIFDLIVQYRRMKNTGVVAVYQKDRFDEYSNFARIGDGSLGGKGRGLAFIGAMVKRYPKLESDNFAVNIPKTVVICTDIFDEFMETNELYPVALGDADDETILRYFLRASLPSRL
;
A
#
# COMPACT_ATOMS: atom_id res chain seq x y z
N MET A 1 -22.08 -21.41 10.52
CA MET A 1 -22.42 -22.22 9.34
C MET A 1 -21.20 -22.20 8.45
N SER A 2 -20.32 -23.20 8.61
CA SER A 2 -19.17 -23.46 7.78
C SER A 2 -19.65 -24.30 6.60
N GLY A 3 -19.75 -23.73 5.46
CA GLY A 3 -20.04 -24.43 4.21
C GLY A 3 -19.13 -23.87 3.14
N ILE A 4 -18.62 -24.74 2.27
CA ILE A 4 -17.86 -24.35 1.07
C ILE A 4 -18.63 -23.22 0.38
N PRO A 5 -18.06 -22.01 0.22
CA PRO A 5 -18.77 -20.92 -0.45
C PRO A 5 -19.18 -21.36 -1.86
N ASN A 6 -20.47 -21.33 -2.16
CA ASN A 6 -20.91 -21.62 -3.51
C ASN A 6 -20.45 -20.46 -4.40
N LEU A 7 -19.49 -20.72 -5.27
CA LEU A 7 -18.90 -19.73 -6.17
C LEU A 7 -19.92 -19.02 -7.07
N LYS A 8 -21.08 -19.62 -7.35
CA LYS A 8 -22.15 -18.99 -8.09
C LYS A 8 -22.83 -17.85 -7.32
N ASP A 9 -22.74 -17.90 -5.98
CA ASP A 9 -23.32 -16.87 -5.09
C ASP A 9 -22.29 -15.78 -4.75
N LEU A 10 -21.01 -15.99 -5.08
CA LEU A 10 -19.93 -15.03 -4.89
C LEU A 10 -19.87 -14.02 -6.04
N VAL A 11 -20.71 -13.00 -5.95
CA VAL A 11 -20.58 -11.83 -6.85
C VAL A 11 -19.48 -10.92 -6.30
N PHE A 12 -18.28 -11.02 -6.86
CA PHE A 12 -17.23 -10.07 -6.54
C PHE A 12 -17.64 -8.66 -6.97
N ARG A 13 -17.72 -7.76 -6.01
CA ARG A 13 -17.86 -6.33 -6.30
C ARG A 13 -16.47 -5.75 -6.53
N ASP A 14 -16.38 -4.85 -7.51
CA ASP A 14 -15.14 -4.11 -7.76
C ASP A 14 -14.77 -3.30 -6.51
N THR A 15 -13.52 -3.36 -6.11
CA THR A 15 -13.03 -2.60 -4.95
C THR A 15 -13.11 -1.11 -5.26
N PRO A 16 -13.82 -0.31 -4.46
CA PRO A 16 -13.97 1.13 -4.71
C PRO A 16 -12.69 1.89 -4.29
N PHE A 17 -11.56 1.60 -4.93
CA PHE A 17 -10.26 2.24 -4.65
C PHE A 17 -10.31 3.76 -4.72
N ALA A 18 -11.24 4.33 -5.49
CA ALA A 18 -11.43 5.78 -5.58
C ALA A 18 -11.84 6.39 -4.23
N ASN A 19 -12.53 5.61 -3.40
CA ASN A 19 -13.03 6.04 -2.09
C ASN A 19 -12.03 5.83 -0.95
N LEU A 20 -10.86 5.23 -1.24
CA LEU A 20 -9.81 5.04 -0.25
C LEU A 20 -8.88 6.25 -0.18
N MET A 21 -8.26 6.44 0.98
CA MET A 21 -7.32 7.55 1.21
C MET A 21 -7.93 8.91 0.88
N ASN A 22 -9.16 9.15 1.33
CA ASN A 22 -9.87 10.40 1.06
C ASN A 22 -9.31 11.58 1.87
N LYS A 23 -8.79 11.31 3.06
CA LYS A 23 -8.18 12.31 3.93
C LYS A 23 -6.69 12.37 3.62
N ARG A 24 -6.23 13.52 3.10
CA ARG A 24 -4.83 13.73 2.69
C ARG A 24 -4.30 14.99 3.31
N ILE A 25 -2.98 15.05 3.43
CA ILE A 25 -2.26 16.25 3.83
C ILE A 25 -1.84 16.98 2.58
N TYR A 26 -2.40 18.17 2.37
CA TYR A 26 -2.07 19.07 1.26
C TYR A 26 -1.19 20.22 1.71
N ASN A 27 -1.39 20.71 2.95
CA ASN A 27 -0.66 21.83 3.50
C ASN A 27 -0.11 21.48 4.87
N VAL A 28 1.17 21.70 5.04
CA VAL A 28 1.91 21.50 6.29
C VAL A 28 2.39 22.87 6.78
N LEU A 29 2.05 23.21 8.02
CA LEU A 29 2.63 24.38 8.70
C LEU A 29 3.88 23.93 9.44
N LEU A 30 5.04 24.45 9.03
CA LEU A 30 6.32 24.20 9.68
C LEU A 30 6.67 25.41 10.58
N ILE A 31 6.70 25.17 11.89
CA ILE A 31 7.08 26.16 12.88
C ILE A 31 8.52 25.86 13.30
N ALA A 32 9.46 26.64 12.79
CA ALA A 32 10.89 26.40 12.99
C ALA A 32 11.67 27.72 12.95
N THR A 33 12.75 27.83 13.73
CA THR A 33 13.68 28.95 13.58
C THR A 33 14.33 28.92 12.20
N LYS A 34 14.92 30.04 11.77
CA LYS A 34 15.70 30.09 10.53
C LYS A 34 16.85 29.09 10.52
N TYR A 35 17.45 28.85 11.68
CA TYR A 35 18.55 27.88 11.83
C TYR A 35 18.04 26.44 11.69
N ASP A 36 16.96 26.10 12.40
CA ASP A 36 16.40 24.74 12.35
C ASP A 36 15.87 24.42 10.95
N SER A 37 15.27 25.41 10.26
CA SER A 37 14.85 25.25 8.87
C SER A 37 16.04 25.03 7.95
N PHE A 38 17.11 25.79 8.12
CA PHE A 38 18.33 25.57 7.35
C PHE A 38 18.89 24.17 7.53
N MET A 39 18.81 23.59 8.76
CA MET A 39 19.21 22.21 9.03
C MET A 39 18.32 21.17 8.34
N LEU A 40 17.05 21.49 8.06
CA LEU A 40 16.18 20.64 7.27
C LEU A 40 16.46 20.75 5.76
N GLU A 41 17.05 21.85 5.33
CA GLU A 41 17.32 22.20 3.94
C GLU A 41 18.77 21.94 3.50
N ASP A 42 19.56 21.22 4.31
CA ASP A 42 20.97 20.92 4.02
C ASP A 42 21.13 20.16 2.67
N ASP A 43 20.17 19.32 2.31
CA ASP A 43 20.12 18.60 1.02
C ASP A 43 19.15 19.25 -0.01
N GLY A 44 18.78 20.52 0.16
CA GLY A 44 17.84 21.25 -0.70
C GLY A 44 16.55 21.66 0.03
N ARG A 45 15.74 22.51 -0.62
CA ARG A 45 14.50 22.99 -0.01
C ARG A 45 13.56 21.85 0.36
N VAL A 46 12.87 21.96 1.51
CA VAL A 46 11.94 20.93 2.01
C VAL A 46 10.91 20.55 0.95
N ASP A 47 10.36 21.52 0.23
CA ASP A 47 9.40 21.26 -0.85
C ASP A 47 10.00 20.41 -1.98
N GLU A 48 11.25 20.65 -2.36
CA GLU A 48 11.95 19.91 -3.42
C GLU A 48 12.29 18.50 -2.97
N GLN A 49 12.74 18.33 -1.73
CA GLN A 49 13.02 17.03 -1.16
C GLN A 49 11.75 16.15 -1.14
N ILE A 50 10.64 16.70 -0.64
CA ILE A 50 9.35 16.00 -0.62
C ILE A 50 8.83 15.71 -2.03
N PHE A 51 8.97 16.65 -2.96
CA PHE A 51 8.61 16.44 -4.36
C PHE A 51 9.39 15.26 -4.98
N ASN A 52 10.69 15.20 -4.72
CA ASN A 52 11.55 14.12 -5.21
C ASN A 52 11.15 12.75 -4.61
N GLU A 53 10.87 12.70 -3.29
CA GLU A 53 10.38 11.47 -2.65
C GLU A 53 9.04 11.01 -3.24
N TYR A 54 8.08 11.93 -3.44
CA TYR A 54 6.79 11.60 -4.05
C TYR A 54 6.95 11.12 -5.50
N THR A 55 7.84 11.75 -6.27
CA THR A 55 8.10 11.36 -7.66
C THR A 55 8.74 10.00 -7.75
N SER A 56 9.75 9.71 -6.93
CA SER A 56 10.46 8.42 -6.90
C SER A 56 9.52 7.25 -6.61
N LEU A 57 8.53 7.47 -5.75
CA LEU A 57 7.52 6.50 -5.36
C LEU A 57 6.23 6.57 -6.19
N SER A 58 6.20 7.36 -7.27
CA SER A 58 5.02 7.59 -8.13
C SER A 58 3.77 8.01 -7.33
N LEU A 59 3.97 8.76 -6.26
CA LEU A 59 2.90 9.34 -5.46
C LEU A 59 2.41 10.65 -6.09
N ARG A 60 1.14 10.97 -5.90
CA ARG A 60 0.53 12.20 -6.39
C ARG A 60 0.30 13.18 -5.25
N TYR A 61 0.30 14.46 -5.59
CA TYR A 61 -0.03 15.56 -4.68
C TYR A 61 0.93 15.65 -3.48
N PRO A 62 2.21 15.99 -3.72
CA PRO A 62 3.12 16.32 -2.63
C PRO A 62 2.56 17.50 -1.84
N PRO A 63 2.60 17.48 -0.50
CA PRO A 63 2.11 18.58 0.32
C PRO A 63 2.99 19.84 0.15
N ARG A 64 2.37 21.00 0.37
CA ARG A 64 3.06 22.29 0.40
C ARG A 64 3.43 22.63 1.83
N PHE A 65 4.63 23.12 2.02
CA PHE A 65 5.11 23.58 3.31
C PHE A 65 5.01 25.09 3.39
N THR A 66 4.40 25.60 4.47
CA THR A 66 4.43 27.02 4.83
C THR A 66 5.24 27.12 6.10
N GLN A 67 6.35 27.85 6.03
CA GLN A 67 7.24 28.03 7.17
C GLN A 67 6.93 29.34 7.88
N VAL A 68 6.92 29.29 9.20
CA VAL A 68 6.80 30.43 10.11
C VAL A 68 7.81 30.29 11.24
N THR A 69 8.20 31.42 11.84
CA THR A 69 9.23 31.44 12.88
C THR A 69 8.67 31.68 14.27
N THR A 70 7.45 32.23 14.36
CA THR A 70 6.82 32.58 15.64
C THR A 70 5.43 31.97 15.75
N GLU A 71 4.95 31.87 16.99
CA GLU A 71 3.59 31.39 17.29
C GLU A 71 2.52 32.36 16.75
N GLU A 72 2.78 33.66 16.81
CA GLU A 72 1.87 34.70 16.29
C GLU A 72 1.71 34.56 14.77
N GLU A 73 2.81 34.35 14.04
CA GLU A 73 2.78 34.06 12.60
C GLU A 73 2.01 32.75 12.34
N ALA A 74 2.22 31.70 13.15
CA ALA A 74 1.51 30.44 13.01
C ALA A 74 0.00 30.59 13.19
N LEU A 75 -0.44 31.28 14.24
CA LEU A 75 -1.86 31.56 14.47
C LEU A 75 -2.47 32.46 13.38
N ASN A 76 -1.69 33.40 12.83
CA ASN A 76 -2.15 34.20 11.70
C ASN A 76 -2.31 33.38 10.41
N GLU A 77 -1.35 32.51 10.09
CA GLU A 77 -1.48 31.59 8.94
C GLU A 77 -2.66 30.63 9.11
N LEU A 78 -2.86 30.06 10.29
CA LEU A 78 -3.98 29.17 10.62
C LEU A 78 -5.36 29.85 10.49
N LYS A 79 -5.44 31.18 10.69
CA LYS A 79 -6.69 31.96 10.45
C LYS A 79 -6.98 32.15 8.97
N ASN A 80 -5.93 32.24 8.14
CA ASN A 80 -6.05 32.62 6.73
C ASN A 80 -6.08 31.41 5.78
N ARG A 81 -5.58 30.24 6.21
CA ARG A 81 -5.43 29.04 5.39
C ARG A 81 -5.73 27.76 6.18
N ASN A 82 -6.13 26.73 5.48
CA ASN A 82 -6.32 25.41 6.07
C ASN A 82 -5.01 24.63 6.02
N PHE A 83 -4.65 24.04 7.16
CA PHE A 83 -3.53 23.12 7.30
C PHE A 83 -4.04 21.80 7.87
N GLU A 84 -3.51 20.69 7.36
CA GLU A 84 -3.86 19.36 7.80
C GLU A 84 -2.81 18.75 8.75
N LEU A 85 -1.65 19.40 8.88
CA LEU A 85 -0.56 18.98 9.76
C LEU A 85 0.26 20.18 10.21
N ILE A 86 0.65 20.21 11.47
CA ILE A 86 1.63 21.14 12.01
C ILE A 86 2.87 20.35 12.43
N ILE A 87 4.04 20.79 11.96
CA ILE A 87 5.35 20.27 12.39
C ILE A 87 6.06 21.38 13.14
N CYS A 88 6.45 21.12 14.39
CA CYS A 88 7.11 22.08 15.25
C CYS A 88 8.54 21.63 15.57
N MET A 89 9.49 22.57 15.58
CA MET A 89 10.86 22.34 16.05
C MET A 89 11.14 23.08 17.38
N PRO A 90 11.84 22.47 18.33
CA PRO A 90 11.83 22.90 19.75
C PRO A 90 12.66 24.13 20.11
N ASN A 91 13.16 24.91 19.18
CA ASN A 91 13.98 26.12 19.46
C ASN A 91 13.31 27.41 18.98
N MET A 92 12.02 27.58 19.25
CA MET A 92 11.33 28.83 18.98
C MET A 92 11.82 29.92 19.96
N ASP A 93 12.34 31.01 19.43
CA ASP A 93 12.80 32.22 20.11
C ASP A 93 12.30 32.38 21.57
N ASN A 94 12.95 31.73 22.54
CA ASN A 94 12.67 31.74 23.98
C ASN A 94 11.27 31.31 24.46
N ARG A 95 10.37 30.81 23.60
CA ARG A 95 9.07 30.25 24.00
C ARG A 95 9.08 28.73 24.07
N ASP A 96 8.26 28.23 24.96
CA ASP A 96 8.05 26.80 25.12
C ASP A 96 7.12 26.27 24.02
N ILE A 97 7.65 25.38 23.15
CA ILE A 97 6.91 24.78 22.05
C ILE A 97 5.70 23.95 22.54
N PHE A 98 5.79 23.37 23.75
CA PHE A 98 4.72 22.59 24.31
C PHE A 98 3.54 23.47 24.75
N ALA A 99 3.86 24.66 25.31
CA ALA A 99 2.84 25.66 25.60
C ALA A 99 2.18 26.20 24.33
N ALA A 100 2.97 26.50 23.29
CA ALA A 100 2.46 26.95 21.99
C ALA A 100 1.57 25.88 21.33
N ALA A 101 1.96 24.60 21.37
CA ALA A 101 1.16 23.50 20.86
C ALA A 101 -0.18 23.39 21.60
N SER A 102 -0.16 23.58 22.92
CA SER A 102 -1.39 23.56 23.75
C SER A 102 -2.32 24.72 23.37
N GLU A 103 -1.80 25.93 23.17
CA GLU A 103 -2.58 27.10 22.73
C GLU A 103 -3.18 26.89 21.34
N ILE A 104 -2.39 26.38 20.38
CA ILE A 104 -2.89 26.02 19.05
C ILE A 104 -4.01 24.97 19.14
N LYS A 105 -3.88 23.94 20.00
CA LYS A 105 -4.90 22.90 20.17
C LYS A 105 -6.20 23.43 20.75
N VAL A 106 -6.18 24.48 21.56
CA VAL A 106 -7.39 25.13 22.07
C VAL A 106 -8.23 25.68 20.91
N HIS A 107 -7.59 26.27 19.91
CA HIS A 107 -8.27 26.88 18.77
C HIS A 107 -8.49 25.89 17.60
N TYR A 108 -7.59 24.93 17.43
CA TYR A 108 -7.56 23.97 16.32
C TYR A 108 -7.37 22.53 16.83
N PRO A 109 -8.32 21.97 17.58
CA PRO A 109 -8.17 20.67 18.29
C PRO A 109 -7.94 19.49 17.35
N ASN A 110 -8.42 19.57 16.12
CA ASN A 110 -8.38 18.46 15.15
C ASN A 110 -7.12 18.42 14.29
N ILE A 111 -6.30 19.47 14.28
CA ILE A 111 -5.07 19.49 13.50
C ILE A 111 -3.99 18.71 14.25
N PRO A 112 -3.42 17.64 13.66
CA PRO A 112 -2.32 16.91 14.29
C PRO A 112 -1.08 17.80 14.44
N ILE A 113 -0.44 17.73 15.62
CA ILE A 113 0.81 18.44 15.92
C ILE A 113 1.91 17.41 16.14
N VAL A 114 2.98 17.54 15.36
CA VAL A 114 4.18 16.70 15.44
C VAL A 114 5.36 17.55 15.84
N VAL A 115 6.09 17.10 16.84
CA VAL A 115 7.38 17.72 17.22
C VAL A 115 8.51 16.99 16.51
N LEU A 116 9.33 17.75 15.79
CA LEU A 116 10.55 17.26 15.14
C LEU A 116 11.76 17.85 15.85
N THR A 117 12.57 17.02 16.48
CA THR A 117 13.66 17.47 17.35
C THR A 117 15.00 16.89 16.91
N PRO A 118 16.10 17.65 16.95
CA PRO A 118 17.42 17.06 16.87
C PRO A 118 17.64 16.11 18.05
N PHE A 119 18.27 14.96 17.80
CA PHE A 119 18.52 14.01 18.87
C PHE A 119 19.59 14.54 19.82
N SER A 120 19.18 14.96 21.03
CA SER A 120 20.09 15.26 22.14
C SER A 120 19.57 14.64 23.43
N LYS A 121 20.49 14.31 24.35
CA LYS A 121 20.12 13.81 25.70
C LYS A 121 19.27 14.83 26.46
N GLU A 122 19.53 16.11 26.27
CA GLU A 122 18.84 17.21 26.95
C GLU A 122 17.38 17.31 26.47
N VAL A 123 17.16 17.24 25.14
CA VAL A 123 15.82 17.24 24.56
C VAL A 123 15.04 15.99 24.98
N SER A 124 15.68 14.82 25.02
CA SER A 124 15.02 13.59 25.49
C SER A 124 14.59 13.68 26.96
N LYS A 125 15.42 14.28 27.82
CA LYS A 125 15.06 14.53 29.22
C LYS A 125 13.94 15.54 29.38
N ARG A 126 13.95 16.59 28.55
CA ARG A 126 12.90 17.60 28.54
C ARG A 126 11.56 16.99 28.12
N ILE A 127 11.52 16.27 27.01
CA ILE A 127 10.32 15.57 26.52
C ILE A 127 9.74 14.61 27.56
N ALA A 128 10.59 13.93 28.34
CA ALA A 128 10.15 13.02 29.40
C ALA A 128 9.44 13.71 30.57
N ASN A 129 9.62 15.02 30.76
CA ASN A 129 9.06 15.80 31.85
C ASN A 129 7.97 16.79 31.44
N GLU A 130 7.71 16.94 30.13
CA GLU A 130 6.71 17.87 29.61
C GLU A 130 5.33 17.22 29.41
N ASP A 131 4.29 18.03 29.42
CA ASP A 131 2.94 17.62 29.05
C ASP A 131 2.85 17.48 27.51
N LEU A 132 2.75 16.24 27.05
CA LEU A 132 2.62 15.91 25.63
C LEU A 132 1.17 15.76 25.18
N SER A 133 0.18 16.14 25.98
CA SER A 133 -1.25 15.95 25.66
C SER A 133 -1.69 16.64 24.36
N ALA A 134 -1.05 17.77 24.04
CA ALA A 134 -1.31 18.53 22.80
C ALA A 134 -0.53 17.98 21.57
N ILE A 135 0.39 17.03 21.77
CA ILE A 135 1.30 16.56 20.74
C ILE A 135 0.93 15.12 20.34
N ASP A 136 0.68 14.92 19.06
CA ASP A 136 0.33 13.61 18.52
C ASP A 136 1.55 12.68 18.47
N TYR A 137 2.69 13.17 17.97
CA TYR A 137 3.94 12.42 17.89
C TYR A 137 5.16 13.32 18.08
N VAL A 138 6.24 12.73 18.58
CA VAL A 138 7.58 13.34 18.61
C VAL A 138 8.50 12.51 17.74
N PHE A 139 9.27 13.14 16.85
CA PHE A 139 10.25 12.48 16.02
C PHE A 139 11.64 13.07 16.21
N SER A 140 12.65 12.24 16.00
CA SER A 140 14.04 12.66 15.99
C SER A 140 14.50 12.88 14.55
N TRP A 141 14.95 14.11 14.25
CA TRP A 141 15.58 14.41 12.95
C TRP A 141 16.96 13.77 12.88
N LEU A 142 17.16 12.90 11.91
CA LEU A 142 18.39 12.13 11.71
C LEU A 142 19.10 12.51 10.38
N GLY A 143 18.75 13.68 9.80
CA GLY A 143 19.31 14.12 8.51
C GLY A 143 18.73 13.37 7.30
N ASN A 144 17.49 12.87 7.39
CA ASN A 144 16.88 12.08 6.31
C ASN A 144 15.49 12.62 5.95
N SER A 145 15.35 13.13 4.71
CA SER A 145 14.08 13.64 4.17
C SER A 145 12.97 12.57 4.09
N GLU A 146 13.32 11.29 3.99
CA GLU A 146 12.36 10.18 4.02
C GLU A 146 11.53 10.18 5.31
N LEU A 147 12.05 10.78 6.41
CA LEU A 147 11.31 10.92 7.66
C LEU A 147 10.09 11.84 7.52
N LEU A 148 10.20 12.93 6.77
CA LEU A 148 9.07 13.82 6.51
C LEU A 148 7.96 13.10 5.74
N LEU A 149 8.34 12.32 4.73
CA LEU A 149 7.39 11.45 4.04
C LEU A 149 6.71 10.46 5.01
N ALA A 150 7.48 9.82 5.87
CA ALA A 150 6.96 8.86 6.85
C ALA A 150 5.98 9.51 7.84
N ILE A 151 6.28 10.71 8.34
CA ILE A 151 5.40 11.50 9.21
C ILE A 151 4.08 11.78 8.50
N ILE A 152 4.12 12.33 7.28
CA ILE A 152 2.93 12.64 6.49
C ILE A 152 2.08 11.37 6.30
N LYS A 153 2.70 10.27 5.89
CA LYS A 153 1.99 9.00 5.65
C LYS A 153 1.44 8.37 6.93
N LEU A 154 2.12 8.51 8.06
CA LEU A 154 1.61 8.04 9.36
C LEU A 154 0.33 8.78 9.78
N ILE A 155 0.31 10.10 9.60
CA ILE A 155 -0.87 10.91 9.88
C ILE A 155 -2.00 10.58 8.90
N GLU A 156 -1.71 10.49 7.59
CA GLU A 156 -2.70 10.05 6.60
C GLU A 156 -3.27 8.66 6.94
N ASP A 157 -2.43 7.71 7.35
CA ASP A 157 -2.87 6.37 7.75
C ASP A 157 -3.71 6.41 9.04
N LYS A 158 -3.37 7.27 10.01
CA LYS A 158 -4.18 7.50 11.22
C LYS A 158 -5.59 7.97 10.88
N MET A 159 -5.71 8.91 9.93
CA MET A 159 -6.99 9.51 9.52
C MET A 159 -7.86 8.55 8.69
N ASN A 160 -7.25 7.73 7.83
CA ASN A 160 -7.98 6.92 6.85
C ASN A 160 -8.22 5.47 7.29
N ALA A 161 -7.41 4.93 8.22
CA ALA A 161 -7.52 3.52 8.61
C ALA A 161 -8.94 3.10 9.05
N PRO A 162 -9.70 3.88 9.85
CA PRO A 162 -11.05 3.47 10.25
C PRO A 162 -11.98 3.26 9.06
N ASP A 163 -11.99 4.20 8.12
CA ASP A 163 -12.89 4.16 6.95
C ASP A 163 -12.42 3.10 5.94
N ASP A 164 -11.11 3.05 5.66
CA ASP A 164 -10.52 2.15 4.66
C ASP A 164 -10.60 0.67 5.09
N THR A 165 -10.43 0.37 6.38
CA THR A 165 -10.59 -0.99 6.91
C THR A 165 -12.03 -1.46 6.89
N ALA A 166 -12.97 -0.60 7.31
CA ALA A 166 -14.39 -0.92 7.36
C ALA A 166 -15.00 -1.08 5.96
N SER A 167 -14.55 -0.30 4.97
CA SER A 167 -15.16 -0.28 3.63
C SER A 167 -14.75 -1.46 2.75
N VAL A 168 -13.47 -1.86 2.77
CA VAL A 168 -12.94 -2.87 1.85
C VAL A 168 -11.95 -3.86 2.48
N GLY A 169 -11.70 -3.74 3.78
CA GLY A 169 -10.77 -4.65 4.46
C GLY A 169 -9.29 -4.30 4.24
N VAL A 170 -8.96 -3.01 4.06
CA VAL A 170 -7.55 -2.58 3.99
C VAL A 170 -6.80 -3.05 5.22
N GLN A 171 -5.62 -3.59 5.02
CA GLN A 171 -4.84 -4.23 6.07
C GLN A 171 -4.00 -3.24 6.88
N ILE A 172 -3.70 -3.61 8.13
CA ILE A 172 -2.90 -2.84 9.08
C ILE A 172 -1.60 -3.57 9.39
N ILE A 173 -0.49 -2.82 9.41
CA ILE A 173 0.78 -3.23 10.00
C ILE A 173 0.93 -2.42 11.29
N LEU A 174 1.05 -3.10 12.42
CA LEU A 174 1.24 -2.47 13.72
C LEU A 174 2.73 -2.50 14.09
N LEU A 175 3.31 -1.32 14.29
CA LEU A 175 4.63 -1.13 14.88
C LEU A 175 4.47 -0.72 16.35
N VAL A 176 5.08 -1.47 17.27
CA VAL A 176 5.09 -1.15 18.71
C VAL A 176 6.50 -0.80 19.13
N GLU A 177 6.74 0.48 19.44
CA GLU A 177 8.05 1.03 19.75
C GLU A 177 7.89 2.32 20.56
N ASP A 178 8.47 2.43 21.73
CA ASP A 178 8.42 3.63 22.58
C ASP A 178 9.63 4.57 22.40
N SER A 179 10.72 4.06 21.86
CA SER A 179 11.93 4.86 21.64
C SER A 179 11.78 5.76 20.41
N ILE A 180 11.76 7.07 20.65
CA ILE A 180 11.70 8.10 19.60
C ILE A 180 12.76 7.86 18.52
N ARG A 181 13.99 7.55 18.93
CA ARG A 181 15.09 7.28 18.00
C ARG A 181 14.81 6.08 17.10
N PHE A 182 14.34 4.97 17.69
CA PHE A 182 14.13 3.74 16.92
C PHE A 182 12.96 3.86 15.96
N TYR A 183 11.78 4.37 16.37
CA TYR A 183 10.68 4.49 15.43
C TYR A 183 10.92 5.59 14.38
N SER A 184 11.68 6.66 14.71
CA SER A 184 12.09 7.67 13.72
C SER A 184 13.01 7.09 12.63
N SER A 185 13.80 6.06 12.95
CA SER A 185 14.61 5.34 11.97
C SER A 185 13.83 4.24 11.25
N ALA A 186 12.98 3.50 11.95
CA ALA A 186 12.28 2.35 11.39
C ALA A 186 11.14 2.74 10.42
N LEU A 187 10.37 3.79 10.75
CA LEU A 187 9.20 4.21 9.95
C LEU A 187 9.54 4.62 8.53
N PRO A 188 10.59 5.41 8.24
CA PRO A 188 10.99 5.71 6.87
C PRO A 188 11.24 4.44 6.03
N HIS A 189 12.02 3.51 6.56
CA HIS A 189 12.30 2.24 5.88
C HIS A 189 11.04 1.40 5.67
N LEU A 190 10.14 1.36 6.65
CA LEU A 190 8.89 0.61 6.56
C LEU A 190 7.94 1.23 5.53
N TYR A 191 7.77 2.56 5.52
CA TYR A 191 6.95 3.25 4.52
C TYR A 191 7.51 3.11 3.12
N LYS A 192 8.82 3.33 2.94
CA LYS A 192 9.47 3.15 1.65
C LYS A 192 9.26 1.73 1.12
N PHE A 193 9.47 0.73 1.97
CA PHE A 193 9.25 -0.67 1.61
C PHE A 193 7.79 -0.93 1.19
N VAL A 194 6.81 -0.53 2.00
CA VAL A 194 5.38 -0.76 1.69
C VAL A 194 4.96 -0.04 0.42
N LEU A 195 5.43 1.18 0.19
CA LEU A 195 5.12 1.97 -1.00
C LEU A 195 5.77 1.37 -2.26
N GLU A 196 7.04 0.96 -2.21
CA GLU A 196 7.73 0.27 -3.30
C GLU A 196 7.02 -1.05 -3.68
N GLN A 197 6.65 -1.86 -2.68
CA GLN A 197 5.92 -3.11 -2.93
C GLN A 197 4.55 -2.85 -3.55
N SER A 198 3.82 -1.87 -3.04
CA SER A 198 2.51 -1.49 -3.59
C SER A 198 2.64 -0.96 -5.02
N GLN A 199 3.70 -0.20 -5.33
CA GLN A 199 4.00 0.27 -6.68
C GLN A 199 4.33 -0.91 -7.60
N MET A 200 5.11 -1.88 -7.13
CA MET A 200 5.45 -3.10 -7.90
C MET A 200 4.18 -3.90 -8.23
N PHE A 201 3.32 -4.14 -7.24
CA PHE A 201 2.04 -4.85 -7.46
C PHE A 201 1.05 -4.05 -8.32
N ALA A 202 1.10 -2.73 -8.24
CA ALA A 202 0.28 -1.86 -9.10
C ALA A 202 0.71 -1.91 -10.57
N LYS A 203 1.92 -2.37 -10.90
CA LYS A 203 2.37 -2.60 -12.31
C LYS A 203 1.55 -3.69 -13.01
N GLU A 204 0.89 -4.58 -12.26
CA GLU A 204 -0.07 -5.55 -12.82
C GLU A 204 -1.42 -4.90 -13.21
N ALA A 205 -1.62 -3.61 -12.94
CA ALA A 205 -2.83 -2.91 -13.34
C ALA A 205 -2.85 -2.67 -14.85
N LEU A 206 -4.06 -2.68 -15.42
CA LEU A 206 -4.30 -2.65 -16.87
C LEU A 206 -3.98 -1.30 -17.51
N ASN A 207 -3.99 -0.22 -16.73
CA ASN A 207 -3.64 1.14 -17.16
C ASN A 207 -3.15 1.98 -15.96
N ASP A 208 -2.62 3.19 -16.24
CA ASP A 208 -2.04 4.07 -15.20
C ASP A 208 -3.08 4.60 -14.21
N HIS A 209 -4.33 4.79 -14.63
CA HIS A 209 -5.39 5.18 -13.73
C HIS A 209 -5.66 4.11 -12.68
N GLN A 210 -5.82 2.86 -13.09
CA GLN A 210 -5.99 1.71 -12.20
C GLN A 210 -4.76 1.51 -11.32
N ARG A 211 -3.56 1.73 -11.85
CA ARG A 211 -2.32 1.69 -11.06
C ARG A 211 -2.35 2.69 -9.90
N THR A 212 -2.69 3.94 -10.20
CA THR A 212 -2.78 4.99 -9.17
C THR A 212 -3.86 4.70 -8.12
N LEU A 213 -5.01 4.19 -8.53
CA LEU A 213 -6.09 3.85 -7.61
C LEU A 213 -5.69 2.68 -6.69
N ARG A 214 -5.06 1.65 -7.24
CA ARG A 214 -4.64 0.47 -6.48
C ARG A 214 -3.63 0.79 -5.37
N MET A 215 -2.76 1.79 -5.58
CA MET A 215 -1.84 2.29 -4.55
C MET A 215 -2.55 2.78 -3.28
N ARG A 216 -3.81 3.20 -3.35
CA ARG A 216 -4.59 3.62 -2.18
C ARG A 216 -4.97 2.47 -1.26
N GLY A 217 -5.07 1.25 -1.81
CA GLY A 217 -5.36 0.02 -1.06
C GLY A 217 -4.16 -0.58 -0.33
N ARG A 218 -3.01 0.09 -0.29
CA ARG A 218 -1.84 -0.38 0.43
C ARG A 218 -2.13 -0.59 1.92
N PRO A 219 -1.46 -1.52 2.59
CA PRO A 219 -1.54 -1.63 4.04
C PRO A 219 -1.19 -0.31 4.73
N LYS A 220 -1.95 0.02 5.79
CA LYS A 220 -1.70 1.19 6.64
C LYS A 220 -0.77 0.82 7.77
N ILE A 221 0.07 1.76 8.18
CA ILE A 221 0.96 1.58 9.31
C ILE A 221 0.38 2.31 10.52
N LYS A 222 0.32 1.63 11.65
CA LYS A 222 -0.03 2.19 12.95
C LYS A 222 1.17 2.07 13.89
N LEU A 223 1.44 3.14 14.63
CA LEU A 223 2.47 3.18 15.66
C LEU A 223 1.79 3.16 17.04
N ALA A 224 2.21 2.26 17.90
CA ALA A 224 1.90 2.24 19.32
C ALA A 224 3.15 2.47 20.13
N ARG A 225 3.08 3.28 21.18
CA ARG A 225 4.23 3.67 22.02
C ARG A 225 4.22 3.07 23.43
N ASN A 226 3.15 2.34 23.74
CA ASN A 226 3.00 1.62 24.99
C ASN A 226 2.08 0.40 24.82
N TYR A 227 2.00 -0.41 25.86
CA TYR A 227 1.23 -1.65 25.86
C TYR A 227 -0.27 -1.42 25.65
N GLU A 228 -0.83 -0.45 26.34
CA GLU A 228 -2.27 -0.13 26.31
C GLU A 228 -2.68 0.36 24.92
N GLU A 229 -1.84 1.18 24.28
CA GLU A 229 -2.06 1.65 22.92
C GLU A 229 -1.95 0.49 21.93
N ALA A 230 -0.98 -0.41 22.10
CA ALA A 230 -0.81 -1.59 21.24
C ALA A 230 -2.03 -2.53 21.31
N VAL A 231 -2.52 -2.81 22.53
CA VAL A 231 -3.73 -3.62 22.74
C VAL A 231 -4.95 -2.94 22.12
N ARG A 232 -5.16 -1.65 22.37
CA ARG A 232 -6.29 -0.90 21.82
C ARG A 232 -6.29 -0.91 20.29
N ILE A 233 -5.16 -0.66 19.64
CA ILE A 233 -5.05 -0.70 18.18
C ILE A 233 -5.26 -2.12 17.66
N PHE A 234 -4.68 -3.12 18.31
CA PHE A 234 -4.86 -4.50 17.94
C PHE A 234 -6.33 -4.92 17.99
N ASP A 235 -7.03 -4.65 19.10
CA ASP A 235 -8.44 -5.02 19.27
C ASP A 235 -9.34 -4.31 18.27
N GLN A 236 -9.04 -3.04 17.95
CA GLN A 236 -9.79 -2.28 16.95
C GLN A 236 -9.64 -2.84 15.53
N TYR A 237 -8.47 -3.37 15.17
CA TYR A 237 -8.13 -3.76 13.79
C TYR A 237 -7.75 -5.24 13.67
N ARG A 238 -8.04 -6.08 14.66
CA ARG A 238 -7.58 -7.48 14.69
C ARG A 238 -7.95 -8.28 13.44
N ASP A 239 -9.13 -8.01 12.85
CA ASP A 239 -9.61 -8.70 11.65
C ASP A 239 -8.89 -8.24 10.36
N ASN A 240 -8.25 -7.09 10.41
CA ASN A 240 -7.49 -6.50 9.32
C ASN A 240 -5.96 -6.49 9.59
N MET A 241 -5.50 -7.24 10.59
CA MET A 241 -4.08 -7.22 10.98
C MET A 241 -3.23 -8.08 10.04
N LEU A 242 -2.43 -7.44 9.17
CA LEU A 242 -1.50 -8.12 8.28
C LEU A 242 -0.28 -8.67 9.02
N GLY A 243 0.21 -7.91 9.99
CA GLY A 243 1.35 -8.30 10.80
C GLY A 243 1.69 -7.29 11.89
N ILE A 244 2.45 -7.74 12.88
CA ILE A 244 2.89 -6.95 14.03
C ILE A 244 4.41 -6.98 14.09
N ILE A 245 5.01 -5.81 14.30
CA ILE A 245 6.43 -5.61 14.60
C ILE A 245 6.48 -4.98 15.98
N SER A 246 7.09 -5.64 16.94
CA SER A 246 7.10 -5.17 18.33
C SER A 246 8.49 -5.20 18.91
N ASP A 247 8.88 -4.09 19.53
CA ASP A 247 10.00 -4.13 20.47
C ASP A 247 9.71 -5.09 21.63
N MET A 248 10.75 -5.56 22.27
CA MET A 248 10.67 -6.41 23.47
C MET A 248 10.31 -5.60 24.72
N SER A 249 10.87 -4.41 24.86
CA SER A 249 10.81 -3.61 26.09
C SER A 249 10.21 -2.22 25.83
N PHE A 250 9.04 -1.95 26.37
CA PHE A 250 8.38 -0.65 26.31
C PHE A 250 7.49 -0.40 27.53
N MET A 251 6.85 0.77 27.59
CA MET A 251 6.02 1.19 28.71
C MET A 251 4.76 0.33 28.85
N HIS A 252 4.48 -0.14 30.08
CA HIS A 252 3.30 -0.90 30.46
C HIS A 252 2.84 -0.43 31.84
N ASN A 253 1.61 0.05 31.95
CA ASN A 253 1.07 0.66 33.18
C ASN A 253 1.94 1.82 33.71
N GLY A 254 2.50 2.63 32.81
CA GLY A 254 3.35 3.76 33.17
C GLY A 254 4.78 3.41 33.61
N VAL A 255 5.17 2.14 33.56
CA VAL A 255 6.52 1.65 33.93
C VAL A 255 7.16 0.93 32.75
N LYS A 256 8.46 1.08 32.57
CA LYS A 256 9.23 0.34 31.57
C LYS A 256 9.25 -1.16 31.91
N ASP A 257 8.63 -1.98 31.07
CA ASP A 257 8.55 -3.42 31.23
C ASP A 257 9.47 -4.11 30.22
N PRO A 258 10.54 -4.81 30.66
CA PRO A 258 11.49 -5.46 29.75
C PRO A 258 10.87 -6.61 28.94
N TYR A 259 9.68 -7.09 29.32
CA TYR A 259 8.97 -8.19 28.67
C TYR A 259 7.63 -7.77 28.05
N ALA A 260 7.38 -6.48 27.88
CA ALA A 260 6.11 -5.96 27.35
C ALA A 260 5.76 -6.55 25.99
N GLY A 261 6.74 -6.64 25.08
CA GLY A 261 6.55 -7.22 23.75
C GLY A 261 6.21 -8.70 23.77
N TYR A 262 6.82 -9.47 24.66
CA TYR A 262 6.47 -10.87 24.88
C TYR A 262 5.05 -11.02 25.43
N LYS A 263 4.67 -10.23 26.45
CA LYS A 263 3.32 -10.23 27.01
C LYS A 263 2.26 -9.84 25.97
N PHE A 264 2.57 -8.83 25.15
CA PHE A 264 1.70 -8.44 24.05
C PHE A 264 1.57 -9.56 23.00
N GLY A 265 2.68 -10.22 22.66
CA GLY A 265 2.65 -11.39 21.78
C GLY A 265 1.79 -12.52 22.36
N GLN A 266 1.86 -12.80 23.67
CA GLN A 266 0.99 -13.77 24.34
C GLN A 266 -0.48 -13.35 24.28
N TYR A 267 -0.78 -12.06 24.48
CA TYR A 267 -2.14 -11.52 24.32
C TYR A 267 -2.69 -11.79 22.91
N VAL A 268 -1.91 -11.46 21.87
CA VAL A 268 -2.28 -11.74 20.49
C VAL A 268 -2.53 -13.24 20.25
N ARG A 269 -1.68 -14.13 20.77
CA ARG A 269 -1.82 -15.59 20.61
C ARG A 269 -3.08 -16.15 21.31
N LYS A 270 -3.48 -15.60 22.45
CA LYS A 270 -4.70 -15.99 23.17
C LYS A 270 -5.99 -15.77 22.37
N THR A 271 -5.99 -14.88 21.38
CA THR A 271 -7.15 -14.66 20.49
C THR A 271 -7.37 -15.79 19.49
N GLY A 272 -6.43 -16.72 19.34
CA GLY A 272 -6.48 -17.79 18.35
C GLY A 272 -6.18 -17.32 16.91
N LEU A 273 -6.00 -16.03 16.67
CA LEU A 273 -5.70 -15.49 15.35
C LEU A 273 -4.25 -15.78 14.94
N ILE A 274 -4.08 -16.22 13.70
CA ILE A 274 -2.77 -16.55 13.12
C ILE A 274 -2.20 -15.30 12.46
N ILE A 275 -1.70 -14.37 13.28
CA ILE A 275 -1.10 -13.12 12.83
C ILE A 275 0.43 -13.23 12.87
N PRO A 276 1.14 -12.89 11.79
CA PRO A 276 2.59 -12.79 11.79
C PRO A 276 3.07 -11.80 12.83
N PHE A 277 4.05 -12.22 13.63
CA PHE A 277 4.64 -11.42 14.67
C PHE A 277 6.16 -11.39 14.50
N VAL A 278 6.75 -10.20 14.53
CA VAL A 278 8.19 -9.97 14.55
C VAL A 278 8.53 -9.32 15.87
N LEU A 279 9.35 -9.99 16.66
CA LEU A 279 9.86 -9.47 17.92
C LEU A 279 11.26 -8.88 17.69
N GLU A 280 11.45 -7.64 18.11
CA GLU A 280 12.71 -6.92 17.99
C GLU A 280 13.33 -6.71 19.36
N SER A 281 14.63 -6.82 19.47
CA SER A 281 15.35 -6.53 20.73
C SER A 281 16.78 -6.14 20.45
N SER A 282 17.35 -5.33 21.35
CA SER A 282 18.80 -5.08 21.43
C SER A 282 19.57 -6.20 22.12
N GLU A 283 18.88 -7.13 22.77
CA GLU A 283 19.44 -8.28 23.45
C GLU A 283 19.16 -9.55 22.65
N ALA A 284 20.21 -10.15 22.08
CA ALA A 284 20.11 -11.34 21.25
C ALA A 284 19.51 -12.55 21.99
N SER A 285 19.71 -12.64 23.33
CA SER A 285 19.12 -13.69 24.19
C SER A 285 17.58 -13.76 24.12
N ASN A 286 16.92 -12.66 23.80
CA ASN A 286 15.47 -12.57 23.71
C ASN A 286 14.86 -13.35 22.51
N HIS A 287 15.72 -13.96 21.65
CA HIS A 287 15.25 -14.87 20.60
C HIS A 287 14.44 -16.06 21.15
N VAL A 288 14.64 -16.46 22.41
CA VAL A 288 13.90 -17.54 23.07
C VAL A 288 12.41 -17.21 23.15
N TYR A 289 12.07 -15.97 23.52
CA TYR A 289 10.69 -15.51 23.62
C TYR A 289 10.00 -15.44 22.23
N ALA A 290 10.75 -15.05 21.20
CA ALA A 290 10.22 -15.10 19.82
C ALA A 290 9.89 -16.55 19.41
N LYS A 291 10.72 -17.53 19.78
CA LYS A 291 10.47 -18.94 19.51
C LYS A 291 9.21 -19.45 20.23
N GLU A 292 9.02 -19.10 21.49
CA GLU A 292 7.82 -19.47 22.27
C GLU A 292 6.55 -18.88 21.65
N LEU A 293 6.62 -17.65 21.14
CA LEU A 293 5.51 -17.00 20.44
C LEU A 293 5.28 -17.50 19.01
N ASN A 294 6.10 -18.41 18.51
CA ASN A 294 6.15 -18.74 17.07
C ASN A 294 6.28 -17.47 16.20
N ALA A 295 7.10 -16.54 16.64
CA ALA A 295 7.39 -15.26 16.01
C ALA A 295 8.77 -15.27 15.32
N SER A 296 9.00 -14.30 14.45
CA SER A 296 10.36 -14.01 13.95
C SER A 296 11.10 -13.10 14.92
N PHE A 297 12.40 -13.24 15.00
CA PHE A 297 13.28 -12.40 15.81
C PHE A 297 14.17 -11.52 14.94
N ILE A 298 14.38 -10.27 15.36
CA ILE A 298 15.35 -9.33 14.77
C ILE A 298 16.19 -8.70 15.90
N ASP A 299 17.51 -8.73 15.74
CA ASP A 299 18.44 -8.00 16.58
C ASP A 299 18.54 -6.54 16.09
N LYS A 300 18.12 -5.58 16.94
CA LYS A 300 18.19 -4.14 16.64
C LYS A 300 19.62 -3.61 16.50
N ASN A 301 20.61 -4.29 17.09
CA ASN A 301 22.02 -3.93 16.99
C ASN A 301 22.69 -4.49 15.72
N SER A 302 21.99 -5.30 14.94
CA SER A 302 22.53 -5.84 13.70
C SER A 302 22.83 -4.71 12.68
N LYS A 303 24.01 -4.77 12.07
CA LYS A 303 24.38 -3.85 10.96
C LYS A 303 23.45 -4.02 9.75
N SER A 304 22.79 -5.18 9.63
CA SER A 304 21.84 -5.50 8.56
C SER A 304 20.37 -5.31 8.97
N TYR A 305 20.10 -4.59 10.08
CA TYR A 305 18.74 -4.43 10.62
C TYR A 305 17.70 -4.04 9.56
N PRO A 306 17.89 -3.01 8.67
CA PRO A 306 16.89 -2.65 7.66
C PRO A 306 16.63 -3.78 6.66
N GLN A 307 17.69 -4.50 6.25
CA GLN A 307 17.60 -5.63 5.32
C GLN A 307 16.90 -6.83 5.97
N ASP A 308 17.20 -7.10 7.24
CA ASP A 308 16.59 -8.18 8.01
C ASP A 308 15.11 -7.91 8.23
N LEU A 309 14.73 -6.67 8.59
CA LEU A 309 13.35 -6.23 8.71
C LEU A 309 12.60 -6.42 7.38
N LYS A 310 13.14 -5.89 6.28
CA LYS A 310 12.58 -6.04 4.93
C LYS A 310 12.37 -7.52 4.58
N LYS A 311 13.37 -8.37 4.81
CA LYS A 311 13.31 -9.81 4.54
C LYS A 311 12.20 -10.50 5.35
N LYS A 312 12.08 -10.19 6.67
CA LYS A 312 11.05 -10.79 7.53
C LYS A 312 9.65 -10.35 7.11
N ILE A 313 9.45 -9.07 6.80
CA ILE A 313 8.16 -8.56 6.32
C ILE A 313 7.79 -9.22 4.98
N MET A 314 8.72 -9.29 4.04
CA MET A 314 8.48 -9.98 2.76
C MET A 314 8.02 -11.42 2.96
N GLN A 315 8.73 -12.17 3.81
CA GLN A 315 8.46 -13.60 4.01
C GLN A 315 7.20 -13.90 4.83
N ARG A 316 6.87 -13.02 5.81
CA ARG A 316 5.82 -13.33 6.79
C ARG A 316 4.51 -12.59 6.53
N PHE A 317 4.54 -11.36 5.98
CA PHE A 317 3.36 -10.54 5.78
C PHE A 317 2.73 -10.71 4.38
N GLY A 318 3.27 -11.62 3.57
CA GLY A 318 2.74 -11.93 2.24
C GLY A 318 3.21 -11.04 1.12
N PHE A 319 4.19 -10.16 1.35
CA PHE A 319 4.87 -9.40 0.30
C PHE A 319 5.85 -10.32 -0.48
N GLY A 320 6.27 -9.88 -1.67
CA GLY A 320 7.15 -10.70 -2.51
C GLY A 320 6.47 -11.93 -3.12
N ASP A 321 7.27 -12.86 -3.61
CA ASP A 321 6.78 -14.11 -4.20
C ASP A 321 6.18 -15.02 -3.12
N PHE A 322 5.13 -15.75 -3.48
CA PHE A 322 4.55 -16.76 -2.59
C PHE A 322 5.32 -18.07 -2.73
N VAL A 323 6.08 -18.40 -1.70
CA VAL A 323 6.90 -19.61 -1.66
C VAL A 323 6.08 -20.75 -1.05
N ILE A 324 5.83 -21.79 -1.84
CA ILE A 324 5.21 -23.03 -1.37
C ILE A 324 6.31 -23.91 -0.76
N LEU A 325 6.12 -24.25 0.50
CA LEU A 325 7.07 -25.03 1.29
C LEU A 325 6.57 -26.45 1.53
N ASN A 326 7.49 -27.38 1.61
CA ASN A 326 7.23 -28.68 2.22
C ASN A 326 7.00 -28.47 3.73
N PRO A 327 5.85 -28.92 4.30
CA PRO A 327 5.56 -28.67 5.71
C PRO A 327 6.50 -29.38 6.68
N HIS A 328 7.16 -30.47 6.26
CA HIS A 328 8.05 -31.30 7.07
C HIS A 328 9.51 -30.83 6.99
N THR A 329 10.04 -30.68 5.77
CA THR A 329 11.45 -30.32 5.55
C THR A 329 11.68 -28.79 5.57
N LYS A 330 10.61 -27.99 5.40
CA LYS A 330 10.64 -26.53 5.22
C LYS A 330 11.37 -26.07 3.94
N GLU A 331 11.66 -26.98 3.04
CA GLU A 331 12.26 -26.67 1.75
C GLU A 331 11.24 -26.06 0.79
N GLU A 332 11.74 -25.22 -0.11
CA GLU A 332 10.94 -24.63 -1.19
C GLU A 332 10.60 -25.71 -2.24
N ILE A 333 9.31 -25.90 -2.50
CA ILE A 333 8.83 -26.77 -3.57
C ILE A 333 8.65 -25.99 -4.86
N MET A 334 7.99 -24.80 -4.75
CA MET A 334 7.77 -23.92 -5.88
C MET A 334 7.61 -22.49 -5.44
N ARG A 335 7.77 -21.58 -6.39
CA ARG A 335 7.62 -20.14 -6.19
C ARG A 335 6.57 -19.60 -7.13
N ILE A 336 5.67 -18.78 -6.59
CA ILE A 336 4.54 -18.16 -7.29
C ILE A 336 4.74 -16.65 -7.26
N LYS A 337 4.83 -16.03 -8.43
CA LYS A 337 5.14 -14.62 -8.58
C LYS A 337 3.90 -13.72 -8.58
N ASP A 338 2.86 -14.14 -9.28
CA ASP A 338 1.64 -13.36 -9.51
C ASP A 338 0.41 -14.26 -9.63
N LEU A 339 -0.77 -13.67 -9.88
CA LEU A 339 -2.02 -14.40 -10.05
C LEU A 339 -2.02 -15.37 -11.23
N LYS A 340 -1.41 -14.98 -12.34
CA LYS A 340 -1.35 -15.81 -13.54
C LYS A 340 -0.50 -17.06 -13.28
N ASP A 341 0.60 -16.89 -12.55
CA ASP A 341 1.47 -17.98 -12.15
C ASP A 341 0.77 -18.90 -11.14
N LEU A 342 0.06 -18.33 -10.14
CA LEU A 342 -0.74 -19.11 -9.20
C LEU A 342 -1.84 -19.93 -9.90
N GLN A 343 -2.56 -19.33 -10.83
CA GLN A 343 -3.58 -20.01 -11.62
C GLN A 343 -3.03 -21.23 -12.38
N LYS A 344 -1.82 -21.11 -12.94
CA LYS A 344 -1.16 -22.21 -13.66
C LYS A 344 -0.66 -23.31 -12.77
N LYS A 345 -0.21 -22.97 -11.55
CA LYS A 345 0.50 -23.89 -10.65
C LYS A 345 -0.37 -24.48 -9.53
N VAL A 346 -1.56 -23.94 -9.28
CA VAL A 346 -2.38 -24.33 -8.12
C VAL A 346 -2.65 -25.84 -8.04
N PHE A 347 -2.88 -26.50 -9.18
CA PHE A 347 -3.10 -27.95 -9.23
C PHE A 347 -1.82 -28.78 -9.06
N GLN A 348 -0.65 -28.13 -9.07
CA GLN A 348 0.65 -28.79 -8.84
C GLN A 348 1.10 -28.70 -7.38
N ILE A 349 0.39 -27.96 -6.53
CA ILE A 349 0.72 -27.83 -5.10
C ILE A 349 0.38 -29.16 -4.40
N PRO A 350 1.34 -29.84 -3.72
CA PRO A 350 1.08 -31.05 -2.96
C PRO A 350 0.05 -30.83 -1.85
N ASP A 351 -0.74 -31.86 -1.50
CA ASP A 351 -1.81 -31.78 -0.50
C ASP A 351 -1.32 -31.27 0.84
N ASP A 352 -0.25 -31.85 1.39
CA ASP A 352 0.30 -31.45 2.69
C ASP A 352 0.74 -29.97 2.69
N SER A 353 1.30 -29.51 1.56
CA SER A 353 1.70 -28.12 1.40
C SER A 353 0.48 -27.20 1.28
N LEU A 354 -0.56 -27.62 0.55
CA LEU A 354 -1.79 -26.85 0.42
C LEU A 354 -2.47 -26.69 1.79
N VAL A 355 -2.64 -27.79 2.54
CA VAL A 355 -3.15 -27.78 3.91
C VAL A 355 -2.32 -26.87 4.81
N TYR A 356 -0.99 -26.99 4.75
CA TYR A 356 -0.08 -26.15 5.54
C TYR A 356 -0.25 -24.66 5.28
N HIS A 357 -0.42 -24.27 4.02
CA HIS A 357 -0.52 -22.86 3.64
C HIS A 357 -1.94 -22.30 3.86
N LEU A 358 -3.00 -23.07 3.62
CA LEU A 358 -4.39 -22.67 3.89
C LEU A 358 -4.62 -22.49 5.39
N SER A 359 -4.29 -23.50 6.21
CA SER A 359 -4.48 -23.44 7.66
C SER A 359 -3.72 -22.32 8.37
N ARG A 360 -2.77 -21.66 7.69
CA ARG A 360 -1.99 -20.53 8.21
C ARG A 360 -2.30 -19.19 7.53
N ASN A 361 -3.37 -19.12 6.75
CA ASN A 361 -3.78 -17.91 6.03
C ASN A 361 -2.69 -17.33 5.11
N HIS A 362 -1.79 -18.17 4.58
CA HIS A 362 -0.73 -17.69 3.70
C HIS A 362 -1.27 -17.19 2.36
N PHE A 363 -2.28 -17.86 1.80
CA PHE A 363 -2.96 -17.42 0.58
C PHE A 363 -3.66 -16.09 0.78
N SER A 364 -4.50 -15.94 1.82
CA SER A 364 -5.21 -14.68 2.07
C SER A 364 -4.25 -13.51 2.26
N ARG A 365 -3.14 -13.69 3.00
CA ARG A 365 -2.11 -12.65 3.15
C ARG A 365 -1.43 -12.26 1.85
N PHE A 366 -1.13 -13.24 0.98
CA PHE A 366 -0.59 -12.98 -0.36
C PHE A 366 -1.51 -12.09 -1.19
N PHE A 367 -2.82 -12.31 -1.12
CA PHE A 367 -3.81 -11.47 -1.80
C PHE A 367 -3.98 -10.10 -1.12
N TYR A 368 -4.06 -10.06 0.22
CA TYR A 368 -4.22 -8.81 0.96
C TYR A 368 -3.05 -7.85 0.76
N SER A 369 -1.81 -8.34 0.78
CA SER A 369 -0.62 -7.50 0.57
C SER A 369 -0.62 -6.81 -0.80
N ARG A 370 -1.34 -7.39 -1.77
CA ARG A 370 -1.52 -6.91 -3.15
C ARG A 370 -2.80 -6.12 -3.36
N ALA A 371 -3.51 -5.77 -2.28
CA ALA A 371 -4.82 -5.09 -2.34
C ALA A 371 -5.86 -5.84 -3.21
N MET A 372 -5.84 -7.16 -3.16
CA MET A 372 -6.81 -8.04 -3.81
C MET A 372 -7.82 -8.53 -2.76
N PHE A 373 -8.65 -7.61 -2.26
CA PHE A 373 -9.50 -7.84 -1.09
C PHE A 373 -10.56 -8.94 -1.28
N PRO A 374 -11.34 -9.00 -2.40
CA PRO A 374 -12.39 -10.00 -2.52
C PRO A 374 -11.91 -11.46 -2.44
N PRO A 375 -10.89 -11.91 -3.19
CA PRO A 375 -10.39 -13.28 -3.05
C PRO A 375 -9.67 -13.52 -1.72
N ALA A 376 -9.02 -12.49 -1.15
CA ALA A 376 -8.36 -12.59 0.14
C ALA A 376 -9.34 -12.89 1.27
N GLU A 377 -10.49 -12.19 1.28
CA GLU A 377 -11.54 -12.35 2.29
C GLU A 377 -12.14 -13.75 2.25
N VAL A 378 -12.43 -14.29 1.06
CA VAL A 378 -12.92 -15.65 0.93
C VAL A 378 -11.90 -16.66 1.48
N LEU A 379 -10.63 -16.53 1.08
CA LEU A 379 -9.58 -17.47 1.49
C LEU A 379 -9.21 -17.35 2.98
N LYS A 380 -9.47 -16.23 3.63
CA LYS A 380 -9.28 -16.07 5.06
C LYS A 380 -10.19 -16.97 5.90
N HIS A 381 -11.38 -17.26 5.40
CA HIS A 381 -12.40 -18.03 6.08
C HIS A 381 -12.47 -19.50 5.62
N VAL A 382 -11.56 -19.92 4.76
CA VAL A 382 -11.47 -21.32 4.32
C VAL A 382 -10.93 -22.19 5.45
N ASP A 383 -11.75 -23.15 5.91
CA ASP A 383 -11.32 -24.21 6.79
C ASP A 383 -11.01 -25.47 5.95
N VAL A 384 -9.82 -26.02 6.14
CA VAL A 384 -9.37 -27.22 5.42
C VAL A 384 -10.26 -28.43 5.73
N SER A 385 -10.83 -28.47 6.92
CA SER A 385 -11.74 -29.55 7.34
C SER A 385 -13.09 -29.62 6.60
N ASP A 386 -13.44 -28.50 5.90
CA ASP A 386 -14.67 -28.45 5.10
C ASP A 386 -14.54 -29.22 3.76
N TYR A 387 -13.31 -29.61 3.36
CA TYR A 387 -13.05 -30.27 2.08
C TYR A 387 -12.81 -31.74 2.24
N LYS A 388 -13.50 -32.52 1.43
CA LYS A 388 -13.31 -33.98 1.38
C LYS A 388 -12.06 -34.37 0.61
N ASP A 389 -11.73 -33.60 -0.39
CA ASP A 389 -10.60 -33.76 -1.29
C ASP A 389 -9.89 -32.40 -1.48
N MET A 390 -8.56 -32.40 -1.50
CA MET A 390 -7.76 -31.20 -1.71
C MET A 390 -7.90 -30.64 -3.13
N ASP A 391 -8.36 -31.42 -4.08
CA ASP A 391 -8.67 -30.93 -5.43
C ASP A 391 -9.87 -29.96 -5.44
N GLU A 392 -10.84 -30.12 -4.53
CA GLU A 392 -11.92 -29.15 -4.34
C GLU A 392 -11.36 -27.80 -3.84
N ALA A 393 -10.41 -27.81 -2.92
CA ALA A 393 -9.76 -26.60 -2.43
C ALA A 393 -8.90 -25.92 -3.52
N ARG A 394 -8.17 -26.71 -4.34
CA ARG A 394 -7.43 -26.18 -5.51
C ARG A 394 -8.38 -25.54 -6.50
N LYS A 395 -9.50 -26.20 -6.78
CA LYS A 395 -10.54 -25.69 -7.68
C LYS A 395 -11.14 -24.39 -7.16
N LEU A 396 -11.43 -24.28 -5.86
CA LEU A 396 -11.89 -23.02 -5.26
C LEU A 396 -10.89 -21.90 -5.52
N ILE A 397 -9.61 -22.11 -5.21
CA ILE A 397 -8.55 -21.09 -5.42
C ILE A 397 -8.48 -20.71 -6.89
N PHE A 398 -8.49 -21.70 -7.80
CA PHE A 398 -8.46 -21.47 -9.23
C PHE A 398 -9.66 -20.60 -9.70
N ASP A 399 -10.86 -20.99 -9.30
CA ASP A 399 -12.09 -20.33 -9.70
C ASP A 399 -12.18 -18.90 -9.14
N LEU A 400 -11.73 -18.67 -7.89
CA LEU A 400 -11.61 -17.33 -7.29
C LEU A 400 -10.67 -16.44 -8.11
N ILE A 401 -9.52 -16.97 -8.55
CA ILE A 401 -8.56 -16.23 -9.37
C ILE A 401 -9.19 -15.89 -10.73
N VAL A 402 -9.85 -16.84 -11.38
CA VAL A 402 -10.50 -16.63 -12.68
C VAL A 402 -11.59 -15.56 -12.57
N GLN A 403 -12.48 -15.67 -11.57
CA GLN A 403 -13.53 -14.67 -11.34
C GLN A 403 -12.96 -13.29 -11.06
N TYR A 404 -11.95 -13.20 -10.20
CA TYR A 404 -11.30 -11.92 -9.88
C TYR A 404 -10.64 -11.30 -11.11
N ARG A 405 -9.92 -12.08 -11.91
CA ARG A 405 -9.28 -11.59 -13.15
C ARG A 405 -10.33 -11.14 -14.16
N ARG A 406 -11.43 -11.86 -14.34
CA ARG A 406 -12.55 -11.45 -15.21
C ARG A 406 -13.17 -10.14 -14.75
N MET A 407 -13.54 -10.05 -13.47
CA MET A 407 -14.10 -8.82 -12.89
C MET A 407 -13.18 -7.61 -13.09
N LYS A 408 -11.88 -7.78 -12.83
CA LYS A 408 -10.89 -6.72 -12.97
C LYS A 408 -10.75 -6.23 -14.42
N ASN A 409 -10.88 -7.13 -15.39
CA ASN A 409 -10.70 -6.82 -16.82
C ASN A 409 -11.98 -6.29 -17.49
N THR A 410 -13.16 -6.54 -16.92
CA THR A 410 -14.43 -6.09 -17.49
C THR A 410 -14.56 -4.57 -17.45
N GLY A 411 -14.90 -3.95 -18.60
CA GLY A 411 -15.13 -2.51 -18.73
C GLY A 411 -13.89 -1.64 -18.52
N VAL A 412 -12.69 -2.19 -18.68
CA VAL A 412 -11.42 -1.47 -18.57
C VAL A 412 -10.72 -1.47 -19.93
N VAL A 413 -10.23 -0.29 -20.33
CA VAL A 413 -9.36 -0.16 -21.51
C VAL A 413 -7.93 -0.46 -21.06
N ALA A 414 -7.44 -1.66 -21.37
CA ALA A 414 -6.08 -2.07 -21.07
C ALA A 414 -5.09 -1.45 -22.06
N VAL A 415 -3.88 -1.15 -21.62
CA VAL A 415 -2.75 -0.88 -22.52
C VAL A 415 -2.19 -2.22 -22.97
N TYR A 416 -2.15 -2.46 -24.27
CA TYR A 416 -1.61 -3.69 -24.83
C TYR A 416 -0.10 -3.74 -24.63
N GLN A 417 0.36 -4.80 -23.97
CA GLN A 417 1.78 -5.13 -23.83
C GLN A 417 1.91 -6.64 -24.04
N LYS A 418 2.65 -7.06 -25.03
CA LYS A 418 2.77 -8.47 -25.44
C LYS A 418 3.10 -9.41 -24.28
N ASP A 419 4.04 -9.00 -23.41
CA ASP A 419 4.50 -9.82 -22.29
C ASP A 419 3.52 -9.86 -21.10
N ARG A 420 2.60 -8.90 -21.03
CA ARG A 420 1.68 -8.72 -19.90
C ARG A 420 0.21 -8.78 -20.27
N PHE A 421 -0.09 -9.13 -21.51
CA PHE A 421 -1.47 -9.23 -21.97
C PHE A 421 -2.23 -10.27 -21.13
N ASP A 422 -3.36 -9.83 -20.56
CA ASP A 422 -4.25 -10.69 -19.79
C ASP A 422 -5.29 -11.31 -20.73
N GLU A 423 -5.38 -12.63 -20.78
CA GLU A 423 -6.32 -13.37 -21.63
C GLU A 423 -7.80 -13.08 -21.34
N TYR A 424 -8.09 -12.53 -20.14
CA TYR A 424 -9.43 -12.08 -19.75
C TYR A 424 -9.72 -10.63 -20.15
N SER A 425 -8.76 -9.91 -20.73
CA SER A 425 -8.99 -8.57 -21.23
C SER A 425 -9.82 -8.63 -22.52
N ASN A 426 -10.95 -7.93 -22.51
CA ASN A 426 -11.83 -7.84 -23.67
C ASN A 426 -11.55 -6.61 -24.55
N PHE A 427 -10.88 -5.58 -23.99
CA PHE A 427 -10.61 -4.35 -24.70
C PHE A 427 -9.20 -3.83 -24.38
N ALA A 428 -8.39 -3.67 -25.41
CA ALA A 428 -7.05 -3.13 -25.28
C ALA A 428 -6.77 -2.03 -26.32
N ARG A 429 -5.80 -1.16 -26.05
CA ARG A 429 -5.31 -0.15 -26.98
C ARG A 429 -3.80 -0.33 -27.21
N ILE A 430 -3.37 -0.04 -28.43
CA ILE A 430 -1.96 0.14 -28.81
C ILE A 430 -1.76 1.63 -29.10
N GLY A 431 -0.82 2.27 -28.42
CA GLY A 431 -0.56 3.70 -28.50
C GLY A 431 -1.21 4.50 -27.38
N ASP A 432 -0.91 5.80 -27.34
CA ASP A 432 -1.34 6.76 -26.30
C ASP A 432 -2.31 7.81 -26.84
N GLY A 433 -2.52 7.85 -28.15
CA GLY A 433 -3.43 8.75 -28.82
C GLY A 433 -4.92 8.43 -28.62
N SER A 434 -5.77 9.01 -29.44
CA SER A 434 -7.23 8.80 -29.39
C SER A 434 -7.63 7.41 -29.87
N LEU A 435 -8.63 6.82 -29.19
CA LEU A 435 -9.26 5.56 -29.60
C LEU A 435 -10.18 5.72 -30.83
N GLY A 436 -10.43 6.94 -31.28
CA GLY A 436 -11.45 7.23 -32.29
C GLY A 436 -12.90 7.03 -31.77
N GLY A 437 -13.88 7.36 -32.59
CA GLY A 437 -15.31 7.32 -32.23
C GLY A 437 -15.83 5.91 -31.93
N LYS A 438 -15.50 4.93 -32.79
CA LYS A 438 -15.96 3.54 -32.65
C LYS A 438 -15.32 2.87 -31.42
N GLY A 439 -13.99 3.05 -31.21
CA GLY A 439 -13.30 2.52 -30.07
C GLY A 439 -13.83 3.09 -28.75
N ARG A 440 -14.08 4.41 -28.69
CA ARG A 440 -14.69 5.05 -27.50
C ARG A 440 -16.11 4.54 -27.23
N GLY A 441 -16.92 4.33 -28.27
CA GLY A 441 -18.27 3.79 -28.13
C GLY A 441 -18.27 2.38 -27.54
N LEU A 442 -17.42 1.47 -28.02
CA LEU A 442 -17.29 0.11 -27.50
C LEU A 442 -16.77 0.11 -26.06
N ALA A 443 -15.75 0.93 -25.75
CA ALA A 443 -15.23 1.06 -24.39
C ALA A 443 -16.32 1.57 -23.42
N PHE A 444 -17.13 2.55 -23.85
CA PHE A 444 -18.26 3.06 -23.08
C PHE A 444 -19.30 1.98 -22.80
N ILE A 445 -19.70 1.21 -23.82
CA ILE A 445 -20.66 0.09 -23.65
C ILE A 445 -20.09 -0.92 -22.65
N GLY A 446 -18.80 -1.29 -22.74
CA GLY A 446 -18.15 -2.19 -21.79
C GLY A 446 -18.21 -1.67 -20.34
N ALA A 447 -17.98 -0.38 -20.13
CA ALA A 447 -18.10 0.25 -18.82
C ALA A 447 -19.55 0.26 -18.31
N MET A 448 -20.53 0.45 -19.19
CA MET A 448 -21.97 0.42 -18.85
C MET A 448 -22.43 -0.98 -18.45
N VAL A 449 -22.03 -2.02 -19.18
CA VAL A 449 -22.33 -3.42 -18.83
C VAL A 449 -21.80 -3.75 -17.44
N LYS A 450 -20.56 -3.34 -17.14
CA LYS A 450 -19.98 -3.49 -15.79
C LYS A 450 -20.79 -2.75 -14.70
N ARG A 451 -21.23 -1.53 -15.00
CA ARG A 451 -21.94 -0.65 -14.03
C ARG A 451 -23.36 -1.13 -13.75
N TYR A 452 -24.00 -1.75 -14.72
CA TYR A 452 -25.40 -2.15 -14.67
C TYR A 452 -25.56 -3.66 -14.88
N PRO A 453 -25.26 -4.51 -13.88
CA PRO A 453 -25.38 -5.97 -13.98
C PRO A 453 -26.80 -6.45 -14.35
N LYS A 454 -27.81 -5.60 -14.15
CA LYS A 454 -29.21 -5.88 -14.55
C LYS A 454 -29.42 -5.92 -16.07
N LEU A 455 -28.43 -5.49 -16.86
CA LEU A 455 -28.47 -5.65 -18.33
C LEU A 455 -28.25 -7.10 -18.77
N GLU A 456 -27.85 -7.98 -17.86
CA GLU A 456 -27.70 -9.42 -18.07
C GLU A 456 -28.81 -10.17 -17.33
N SER A 457 -29.28 -11.26 -17.88
CA SER A 457 -30.25 -12.16 -17.29
C SER A 457 -29.85 -13.60 -17.55
N ASP A 458 -30.54 -14.56 -16.93
CA ASP A 458 -30.28 -16.00 -17.15
C ASP A 458 -30.43 -16.41 -18.63
N ASN A 459 -31.16 -15.63 -19.41
CA ASN A 459 -31.48 -15.93 -20.80
C ASN A 459 -30.63 -15.19 -21.84
N PHE A 460 -29.92 -14.13 -21.43
CA PHE A 460 -29.04 -13.38 -22.34
C PHE A 460 -27.89 -12.72 -21.61
N ALA A 461 -26.75 -12.60 -22.31
CA ALA A 461 -25.57 -11.88 -21.85
C ALA A 461 -25.15 -10.83 -22.88
N VAL A 462 -24.75 -9.65 -22.39
CA VAL A 462 -24.20 -8.58 -23.25
C VAL A 462 -22.68 -8.67 -23.23
N ASN A 463 -22.09 -9.11 -24.34
CA ASN A 463 -20.65 -9.26 -24.46
C ASN A 463 -20.05 -8.25 -25.44
N ILE A 464 -18.93 -7.65 -25.07
CA ILE A 464 -18.08 -6.90 -26.00
C ILE A 464 -17.11 -7.90 -26.63
N PRO A 465 -17.01 -7.96 -27.95
CA PRO A 465 -16.02 -8.81 -28.61
C PRO A 465 -14.61 -8.39 -28.19
N LYS A 466 -13.68 -9.34 -28.16
CA LYS A 466 -12.28 -9.02 -27.91
C LYS A 466 -11.78 -8.03 -28.95
N THR A 467 -11.39 -6.86 -28.52
CA THR A 467 -11.07 -5.72 -29.37
C THR A 467 -9.69 -5.16 -28.99
N VAL A 468 -8.86 -4.97 -30.01
CA VAL A 468 -7.62 -4.17 -29.89
C VAL A 468 -7.77 -2.96 -30.79
N VAL A 469 -7.63 -1.77 -30.22
CA VAL A 469 -7.73 -0.50 -30.95
C VAL A 469 -6.33 0.06 -31.17
N ILE A 470 -6.02 0.35 -32.41
CA ILE A 470 -4.82 1.10 -32.79
C ILE A 470 -5.16 2.58 -32.64
N CYS A 471 -4.46 3.29 -31.78
CA CYS A 471 -4.68 4.70 -31.48
C CYS A 471 -4.16 5.59 -32.60
N THR A 472 -4.64 6.85 -32.64
CA THR A 472 -4.30 7.82 -33.70
C THR A 472 -2.82 8.12 -33.82
N ASP A 473 -2.09 8.14 -32.70
CA ASP A 473 -0.64 8.36 -32.70
C ASP A 473 0.16 7.26 -33.46
N ILE A 474 -0.35 6.03 -33.44
CA ILE A 474 0.24 4.93 -34.23
C ILE A 474 -0.07 5.09 -35.71
N PHE A 475 -1.26 5.59 -36.03
CA PHE A 475 -1.61 5.90 -37.40
C PHE A 475 -0.76 7.07 -37.93
N ASP A 476 -0.60 8.13 -37.16
CA ASP A 476 0.25 9.26 -37.50
C ASP A 476 1.72 8.81 -37.71
N GLU A 477 2.26 7.98 -36.80
CA GLU A 477 3.60 7.39 -36.96
C GLU A 477 3.74 6.57 -38.26
N PHE A 478 2.71 5.77 -38.60
CA PHE A 478 2.66 5.03 -39.87
C PHE A 478 2.71 5.95 -41.07
N MET A 479 1.90 7.00 -41.07
CA MET A 479 1.82 7.97 -42.16
C MET A 479 3.13 8.76 -42.34
N GLU A 480 3.72 9.21 -41.24
CA GLU A 480 4.95 10.00 -41.19
C GLU A 480 6.18 9.16 -41.59
N THR A 481 6.33 7.98 -41.01
CA THR A 481 7.50 7.12 -41.26
C THR A 481 7.59 6.65 -42.71
N ASN A 482 6.46 6.51 -43.38
CA ASN A 482 6.38 6.07 -44.77
C ASN A 482 6.12 7.23 -45.76
N GLU A 483 6.14 8.48 -45.32
CA GLU A 483 5.90 9.66 -46.14
C GLU A 483 4.59 9.59 -46.95
N LEU A 484 3.53 9.06 -46.34
CA LEU A 484 2.24 8.77 -47.03
C LEU A 484 1.35 9.99 -47.13
N TYR A 485 1.50 11.02 -46.31
CA TYR A 485 0.63 12.21 -46.32
C TYR A 485 0.62 12.91 -47.69
N PRO A 486 1.76 13.14 -48.40
CA PRO A 486 1.75 13.77 -49.70
C PRO A 486 0.96 12.97 -50.77
N VAL A 487 1.03 11.63 -50.68
CA VAL A 487 0.31 10.75 -51.62
C VAL A 487 -1.18 10.67 -51.25
N ALA A 488 -1.51 10.57 -49.97
CA ALA A 488 -2.88 10.41 -49.50
C ALA A 488 -3.73 11.72 -49.67
N LEU A 489 -3.07 12.89 -49.59
CA LEU A 489 -3.72 14.20 -49.68
C LEU A 489 -3.51 14.89 -51.04
N GLY A 490 -2.77 14.25 -51.95
CA GLY A 490 -2.50 14.74 -53.30
C GLY A 490 -3.56 14.30 -54.30
N ASP A 491 -3.27 14.52 -55.60
CA ASP A 491 -4.14 14.17 -56.72
C ASP A 491 -3.96 12.73 -57.24
N ALA A 492 -3.35 11.83 -56.44
CA ALA A 492 -3.14 10.44 -56.82
C ALA A 492 -4.47 9.67 -56.84
N ASP A 493 -4.63 8.75 -57.80
CA ASP A 493 -5.80 7.87 -57.87
C ASP A 493 -5.80 6.82 -56.74
N ASP A 494 -6.97 6.26 -56.47
CA ASP A 494 -7.17 5.29 -55.36
C ASP A 494 -6.27 4.05 -55.51
N GLU A 495 -5.96 3.60 -56.72
CA GLU A 495 -5.13 2.44 -56.98
C GLU A 495 -3.65 2.73 -56.65
N THR A 496 -3.21 3.93 -56.95
CA THR A 496 -1.86 4.41 -56.59
C THR A 496 -1.73 4.57 -55.08
N ILE A 497 -2.70 5.21 -54.40
CA ILE A 497 -2.75 5.34 -52.94
C ILE A 497 -2.67 3.96 -52.33
N LEU A 498 -3.52 3.02 -52.72
CA LEU A 498 -3.53 1.64 -52.20
C LEU A 498 -2.18 0.95 -52.34
N ARG A 499 -1.49 1.10 -53.50
CA ARG A 499 -0.14 0.51 -53.68
C ARG A 499 0.89 1.06 -52.71
N TYR A 500 0.87 2.35 -52.43
CA TYR A 500 1.79 2.95 -51.44
C TYR A 500 1.50 2.42 -50.03
N PHE A 501 0.25 2.38 -49.63
CA PHE A 501 -0.16 1.88 -48.31
C PHE A 501 0.18 0.39 -48.11
N LEU A 502 -0.03 -0.44 -49.11
CA LEU A 502 0.31 -1.88 -49.03
C LEU A 502 1.79 -2.18 -48.99
N ARG A 503 2.65 -1.27 -49.45
CA ARG A 503 4.12 -1.39 -49.41
C ARG A 503 4.72 -0.76 -48.17
N ALA A 504 3.96 0.01 -47.41
CA ALA A 504 4.39 0.72 -46.26
C ALA A 504 4.73 -0.23 -45.10
N SER A 505 5.77 0.08 -44.35
CA SER A 505 6.21 -0.67 -43.17
C SER A 505 5.36 -0.29 -41.99
N LEU A 506 4.90 -1.27 -41.21
CA LEU A 506 4.16 -1.03 -39.98
C LEU A 506 5.12 -0.48 -38.89
N PRO A 507 4.64 0.42 -38.01
CA PRO A 507 5.39 0.88 -36.87
C PRO A 507 5.85 -0.28 -35.95
N SER A 508 7.02 -0.15 -35.37
CA SER A 508 7.59 -1.19 -34.51
C SER A 508 6.77 -1.49 -33.24
N ARG A 509 5.87 -0.58 -32.89
CA ARG A 509 4.95 -0.74 -31.75
C ARG A 509 3.72 -1.61 -32.06
N LEU A 510 3.49 -1.94 -33.33
CA LEU A 510 2.46 -2.89 -33.82
C LEU A 510 3.02 -4.29 -33.96
#